data_7e32490f5153fa47550ceb491a34d71d
#
_entry.id   7e32490f5153fa47550ceb491a34d71d
#
_cell.length_a   1.000
_cell.length_b   1.000
_cell.length_c   1.000
_cell.angle_alpha   90.00
_cell.angle_beta   90.00
_cell.angle_gamma   90.00
#
_symmetry.space_group_name_H-M   'P 1'
#
loop_
_entity.id
_entity.type
_entity.pdbx_description
1 polymer ?
#
loop_
_entity_poly.entity_id
_entity_poly.type
_entity_poly.pdbx_seq_one_letter_code
_entity_poly.pdbx_strand_id
1 'polypeptide(L)'
;MPGKSSTLRTELADQNQRLMALFESAGHEYIAPEIIQPADVFLERAGEDLRSRTYVFTDPDGSELCLRPDITVPTCRYHLANAPTPDSEARYCYNGTAFRHHPASSNSPRELNQLGLEWFGAGDAEQAEAEIFNLTIAAMEAAGLENYSIRIGDLGLFHALLSTMDMPERWRRRLAHEFWRPRAFHILLRHLTGEQPIASSSLTGLVEKLADEPALESTILVEKVLDENKWQLVPGRSLDEISERLSEKAADKNSSPLSKTSAGQINNYLDVHGDLASIETELLQINDVQSGAFADAVKKQTRRIGLFDMAAMKNGSISFAAEFGRTLEYYTGFVFQIEVAGKDGAPVVIAGGGRYDDMISDIGKGQRVPAVGCAIYAERLLAAIAEQKTGAGVGK
;
A
#
# COMPACT_ATOMS: atom_id res chain seq x y z
N MET A 1 3.91 -28.46 1.54
CA MET A 1 5.19 -28.10 2.19
C MET A 1 5.34 -28.87 3.49
N PRO A 2 6.55 -29.33 3.88
CA PRO A 2 6.76 -29.88 5.21
C PRO A 2 6.54 -28.78 6.25
N GLY A 3 5.88 -29.11 7.37
CA GLY A 3 5.64 -28.19 8.47
C GLY A 3 6.94 -27.68 9.13
N LYS A 4 6.82 -26.79 10.13
CA LYS A 4 7.96 -26.24 10.88
C LYS A 4 8.46 -27.27 11.90
N SER A 5 9.80 -27.34 12.10
CA SER A 5 10.41 -28.17 13.16
C SER A 5 10.00 -27.65 14.55
N SER A 6 10.13 -28.49 15.59
CA SER A 6 9.85 -28.09 16.96
C SER A 6 10.74 -26.92 17.42
N THR A 7 12.03 -26.95 17.09
CA THR A 7 12.99 -25.89 17.42
C THR A 7 12.57 -24.58 16.80
N LEU A 8 12.30 -24.54 15.48
CA LEU A 8 11.86 -23.33 14.78
C LEU A 8 10.55 -22.77 15.36
N ARG A 9 9.63 -23.65 15.77
CA ARG A 9 8.37 -23.22 16.41
C ARG A 9 8.62 -22.56 17.75
N THR A 10 9.53 -23.08 18.56
CA THR A 10 9.89 -22.51 19.86
C THR A 10 10.56 -21.14 19.68
N GLU A 11 11.57 -21.05 18.81
CA GLU A 11 12.28 -19.80 18.53
C GLU A 11 11.33 -18.72 18.00
N LEU A 12 10.39 -19.07 17.12
CA LEU A 12 9.38 -18.16 16.59
C LEU A 12 8.42 -17.70 17.70
N ALA A 13 7.97 -18.60 18.58
CA ALA A 13 7.10 -18.27 19.68
C ALA A 13 7.79 -17.33 20.68
N ASP A 14 9.03 -17.57 21.03
CA ASP A 14 9.83 -16.73 21.94
C ASP A 14 10.09 -15.34 21.35
N GLN A 15 10.40 -15.25 20.04
CA GLN A 15 10.52 -13.98 19.33
C GLN A 15 9.20 -13.21 19.38
N ASN A 16 8.10 -13.85 18.98
CA ASN A 16 6.78 -13.23 18.92
C ASN A 16 6.33 -12.74 20.29
N GLN A 17 6.52 -13.54 21.34
CA GLN A 17 6.15 -13.15 22.70
C GLN A 17 6.91 -11.89 23.16
N ARG A 18 8.20 -11.80 22.88
CA ARG A 18 9.01 -10.60 23.22
C ARG A 18 8.52 -9.37 22.49
N LEU A 19 8.25 -9.47 21.19
CA LEU A 19 7.78 -8.34 20.40
C LEU A 19 6.37 -7.91 20.79
N MET A 20 5.47 -8.87 21.07
CA MET A 20 4.13 -8.55 21.56
C MET A 20 4.18 -7.82 22.91
N ALA A 21 5.01 -8.28 23.85
CA ALA A 21 5.20 -7.59 25.13
C ALA A 21 5.70 -6.14 24.97
N LEU A 22 6.58 -5.89 23.97
CA LEU A 22 7.01 -4.53 23.62
C LEU A 22 5.82 -3.67 23.15
N PHE A 23 4.96 -4.19 22.28
CA PHE A 23 3.79 -3.47 21.75
C PHE A 23 2.75 -3.19 22.82
N GLU A 24 2.44 -4.17 23.67
CA GLU A 24 1.52 -3.99 24.81
C GLU A 24 2.06 -2.96 25.81
N SER A 25 3.38 -2.97 26.08
CA SER A 25 4.01 -1.97 26.98
C SER A 25 3.96 -0.55 26.42
N ALA A 26 3.86 -0.41 25.09
CA ALA A 26 3.65 0.86 24.39
C ALA A 26 2.17 1.28 24.30
N GLY A 27 1.28 0.55 24.98
CA GLY A 27 -0.16 0.89 25.08
C GLY A 27 -1.03 0.36 23.93
N HIS A 28 -0.57 -0.65 23.20
CA HIS A 28 -1.40 -1.31 22.18
C HIS A 28 -2.14 -2.51 22.80
N GLU A 29 -3.44 -2.55 22.59
CA GLU A 29 -4.29 -3.68 23.01
C GLU A 29 -4.05 -4.88 22.11
N TYR A 30 -3.77 -6.05 22.70
CA TYR A 30 -3.67 -7.29 21.95
C TYR A 30 -5.05 -7.77 21.51
N ILE A 31 -5.23 -7.97 20.21
CA ILE A 31 -6.44 -8.52 19.60
C ILE A 31 -6.12 -9.73 18.72
N ALA A 32 -7.09 -10.60 18.54
CA ALA A 32 -7.00 -11.78 17.69
C ALA A 32 -8.16 -11.81 16.67
N PRO A 33 -8.11 -11.04 15.59
CA PRO A 33 -9.16 -11.06 14.56
C PRO A 33 -9.32 -12.45 13.95
N GLU A 34 -10.54 -12.77 13.48
CA GLU A 34 -10.85 -14.06 12.87
C GLU A 34 -10.06 -14.32 11.59
N ILE A 35 -9.73 -15.60 11.36
CA ILE A 35 -8.97 -16.05 10.16
C ILE A 35 -9.87 -16.06 8.94
N ILE A 36 -11.09 -16.56 9.08
CA ILE A 36 -12.09 -16.62 8.02
C ILE A 36 -12.79 -15.27 7.93
N GLN A 37 -12.81 -14.71 6.75
CA GLN A 37 -13.34 -13.38 6.48
C GLN A 37 -14.32 -13.43 5.30
N PRO A 38 -15.28 -12.50 5.18
CA PRO A 38 -16.03 -12.30 3.95
C PRO A 38 -15.08 -11.95 2.79
N ALA A 39 -15.28 -12.57 1.63
CA ALA A 39 -14.38 -12.42 0.51
C ALA A 39 -14.46 -11.04 -0.15
N ASP A 40 -15.64 -10.42 -0.15
CA ASP A 40 -15.92 -9.10 -0.75
C ASP A 40 -14.99 -8.00 -0.20
N VAL A 41 -14.71 -8.02 1.10
CA VAL A 41 -13.82 -7.04 1.76
C VAL A 41 -12.42 -7.00 1.14
N PHE A 42 -11.92 -8.16 0.68
CA PHE A 42 -10.61 -8.26 0.03
C PHE A 42 -10.69 -8.18 -1.50
N LEU A 43 -11.77 -8.69 -2.09
CA LEU A 43 -11.92 -8.75 -3.53
C LEU A 43 -12.29 -7.40 -4.16
N GLU A 44 -13.02 -6.56 -3.44
CA GLU A 44 -13.47 -5.28 -3.95
C GLU A 44 -12.52 -4.12 -3.62
N ARG A 45 -11.74 -4.21 -2.50
CA ARG A 45 -11.14 -3.03 -1.88
C ARG A 45 -9.66 -3.13 -1.56
N ALA A 46 -9.09 -4.33 -1.60
CA ALA A 46 -7.70 -4.54 -1.18
C ALA A 46 -6.67 -4.50 -2.33
N GLY A 47 -7.09 -4.10 -3.54
CA GLY A 47 -6.26 -4.04 -4.72
C GLY A 47 -6.06 -5.39 -5.44
N GLU A 48 -5.69 -5.32 -6.72
CA GLU A 48 -5.65 -6.49 -7.61
C GLU A 48 -4.58 -7.51 -7.20
N ASP A 49 -3.47 -7.07 -6.60
CA ASP A 49 -2.41 -7.97 -6.13
C ASP A 49 -2.89 -8.86 -4.98
N LEU A 50 -3.56 -8.28 -3.99
CA LEU A 50 -4.08 -9.04 -2.85
C LEU A 50 -5.24 -9.95 -3.27
N ARG A 51 -6.12 -9.45 -4.14
CA ARG A 51 -7.21 -10.20 -4.72
C ARG A 51 -6.74 -11.47 -5.42
N SER A 52 -5.72 -11.40 -6.28
CA SER A 52 -5.20 -12.54 -7.03
C SER A 52 -4.53 -13.61 -6.14
N ARG A 53 -4.17 -13.24 -4.90
CA ARG A 53 -3.50 -14.10 -3.93
C ARG A 53 -4.40 -14.58 -2.79
N THR A 54 -5.69 -14.22 -2.78
CA THR A 54 -6.63 -14.59 -1.74
C THR A 54 -7.19 -15.99 -1.99
N TYR A 55 -7.20 -16.85 -0.97
CA TYR A 55 -7.90 -18.13 -1.00
C TYR A 55 -9.38 -17.90 -0.72
N VAL A 56 -10.22 -18.06 -1.74
CA VAL A 56 -11.68 -17.90 -1.65
C VAL A 56 -12.33 -19.29 -1.67
N PHE A 57 -13.39 -19.45 -0.89
CA PHE A 57 -14.22 -20.66 -0.85
C PHE A 57 -15.66 -20.30 -0.52
N THR A 58 -16.59 -21.20 -0.84
CA THR A 58 -18.02 -21.03 -0.57
C THR A 58 -18.39 -21.79 0.70
N ASP A 59 -19.02 -21.12 1.64
CA ASP A 59 -19.57 -21.74 2.85
C ASP A 59 -20.85 -22.55 2.55
N PRO A 60 -21.27 -23.50 3.40
CA PRO A 60 -22.49 -24.29 3.21
C PRO A 60 -23.78 -23.49 2.99
N ASP A 61 -23.87 -22.26 3.49
CA ASP A 61 -25.00 -21.33 3.28
C ASP A 61 -24.96 -20.56 1.96
N GLY A 62 -23.87 -20.74 1.17
CA GLY A 62 -23.67 -20.06 -0.12
C GLY A 62 -22.86 -18.75 -0.01
N SER A 63 -22.45 -18.34 1.16
CA SER A 63 -21.62 -17.14 1.36
C SER A 63 -20.20 -17.34 0.80
N GLU A 64 -19.65 -16.34 0.12
CA GLU A 64 -18.26 -16.34 -0.29
C GLU A 64 -17.35 -15.85 0.83
N LEU A 65 -16.49 -16.75 1.30
CA LEU A 65 -15.54 -16.51 2.37
C LEU A 65 -14.11 -16.64 1.85
N CYS A 66 -13.15 -16.13 2.64
CA CYS A 66 -11.74 -16.27 2.33
C CYS A 66 -10.88 -16.52 3.58
N LEU A 67 -9.68 -17.07 3.36
CA LEU A 67 -8.62 -17.02 4.35
C LEU A 67 -7.94 -15.66 4.27
N ARG A 68 -7.86 -14.92 5.37
CA ARG A 68 -7.29 -13.56 5.43
C ARG A 68 -5.89 -13.51 4.81
N PRO A 69 -5.63 -12.69 3.79
CA PRO A 69 -4.31 -12.53 3.17
C PRO A 69 -3.41 -11.53 3.89
N ASP A 70 -3.99 -10.72 4.79
CA ASP A 70 -3.31 -9.85 5.79
C ASP A 70 -4.14 -9.76 7.07
N ILE A 71 -3.67 -9.03 8.08
CA ILE A 71 -4.37 -8.87 9.35
C ILE A 71 -4.85 -7.42 9.56
N THR A 72 -4.39 -6.46 8.78
CA THR A 72 -4.84 -5.05 8.84
C THR A 72 -6.34 -4.93 8.55
N VAL A 73 -6.83 -5.52 7.46
CA VAL A 73 -8.26 -5.48 7.10
C VAL A 73 -9.15 -6.15 8.17
N PRO A 74 -8.84 -7.35 8.68
CA PRO A 74 -9.55 -7.92 9.82
C PRO A 74 -9.51 -7.06 11.08
N THR A 75 -8.42 -6.34 11.33
CA THR A 75 -8.29 -5.41 12.47
C THR A 75 -9.21 -4.20 12.29
N CYS A 76 -9.32 -3.64 11.07
CA CYS A 76 -10.30 -2.60 10.77
C CYS A 76 -11.74 -3.07 11.03
N ARG A 77 -12.08 -4.30 10.63
CA ARG A 77 -13.40 -4.88 10.90
C ARG A 77 -13.64 -5.10 12.39
N TYR A 78 -12.61 -5.56 13.12
CA TYR A 78 -12.68 -5.68 14.59
C TYR A 78 -12.97 -4.31 15.23
N HIS A 79 -12.26 -3.27 14.80
CA HIS A 79 -12.48 -1.90 15.28
C HIS A 79 -13.91 -1.44 15.02
N LEU A 80 -14.41 -1.56 13.78
CA LEU A 80 -15.78 -1.19 13.41
C LEU A 80 -16.86 -1.93 14.21
N ALA A 81 -16.60 -3.15 14.64
CA ALA A 81 -17.54 -3.96 15.40
C ALA A 81 -17.53 -3.68 16.92
N ASN A 82 -16.40 -3.20 17.46
CA ASN A 82 -16.20 -3.12 18.92
C ASN A 82 -15.96 -1.69 19.43
N ALA A 83 -15.49 -0.75 18.61
CA ALA A 83 -15.29 0.63 19.02
C ALA A 83 -16.63 1.35 19.20
N PRO A 84 -16.73 2.33 20.11
CA PRO A 84 -17.95 3.13 20.30
C PRO A 84 -18.41 3.84 19.03
N THR A 85 -17.49 4.38 18.27
CA THR A 85 -17.71 4.98 16.95
C THR A 85 -16.56 4.63 16.02
N PRO A 86 -16.75 4.63 14.68
CA PRO A 86 -15.68 4.32 13.73
C PRO A 86 -14.44 5.21 13.82
N ASP A 87 -14.59 6.44 14.31
CA ASP A 87 -13.53 7.44 14.50
C ASP A 87 -12.93 7.44 15.91
N SER A 88 -13.36 6.53 16.79
CA SER A 88 -12.78 6.38 18.13
C SER A 88 -11.29 6.09 18.04
N GLU A 89 -10.49 6.75 18.86
CA GLU A 89 -9.06 6.44 18.95
C GLU A 89 -8.86 5.05 19.54
N ALA A 90 -8.07 4.22 18.87
CA ALA A 90 -7.73 2.88 19.33
C ALA A 90 -6.35 2.46 18.81
N ARG A 91 -5.60 1.74 19.66
CA ARG A 91 -4.27 1.19 19.35
C ARG A 91 -4.32 -0.32 19.55
N TYR A 92 -4.11 -1.05 18.49
CA TYR A 92 -4.15 -2.52 18.50
C TYR A 92 -2.81 -3.11 18.13
N CYS A 93 -2.51 -4.29 18.68
CA CYS A 93 -1.46 -5.15 18.19
C CYS A 93 -1.98 -6.57 17.99
N TYR A 94 -1.35 -7.30 17.10
CA TYR A 94 -1.76 -8.66 16.76
C TYR A 94 -0.56 -9.56 16.46
N ASN A 95 -0.79 -10.88 16.64
CA ASN A 95 0.09 -11.95 16.19
C ASN A 95 -0.77 -13.07 15.61
N GLY A 96 -0.60 -13.35 14.31
CA GLY A 96 -1.44 -14.36 13.66
C GLY A 96 -0.94 -14.78 12.30
N THR A 97 -1.60 -15.79 11.73
CA THR A 97 -1.28 -16.31 10.40
C THR A 97 -2.11 -15.60 9.34
N ALA A 98 -1.44 -15.14 8.29
CA ALA A 98 -2.01 -14.70 7.03
C ALA A 98 -1.76 -15.76 5.93
N PHE A 99 -2.62 -15.83 4.93
CA PHE A 99 -2.60 -16.88 3.90
C PHE A 99 -2.53 -16.23 2.51
N ARG A 100 -1.54 -16.61 1.71
CA ARG A 100 -1.39 -16.09 0.35
C ARG A 100 -1.20 -17.19 -0.65
N HIS A 101 -2.02 -17.20 -1.69
CA HIS A 101 -1.85 -18.09 -2.81
C HIS A 101 -0.58 -17.72 -3.57
N HIS A 102 0.19 -18.74 -3.91
CA HIS A 102 1.31 -18.64 -4.83
C HIS A 102 1.23 -19.77 -5.85
N PRO A 103 1.62 -19.54 -7.12
CA PRO A 103 1.70 -20.59 -8.13
C PRO A 103 2.55 -21.77 -7.64
N ALA A 104 2.26 -22.96 -8.13
CA ALA A 104 2.97 -24.20 -7.72
C ALA A 104 4.48 -24.13 -8.00
N SER A 105 4.91 -23.31 -8.97
CA SER A 105 6.31 -23.05 -9.31
C SER A 105 7.04 -22.13 -8.33
N SER A 106 6.30 -21.44 -7.44
CA SER A 106 6.89 -20.53 -6.45
C SER A 106 7.30 -21.30 -5.20
N ASN A 107 8.47 -20.98 -4.65
CA ASN A 107 8.93 -21.44 -3.34
C ASN A 107 8.41 -20.57 -2.18
N SER A 108 7.61 -19.54 -2.46
CA SER A 108 7.07 -18.63 -1.44
C SER A 108 6.11 -19.37 -0.50
N PRO A 109 6.20 -19.13 0.82
CA PRO A 109 5.30 -19.74 1.78
C PRO A 109 3.87 -19.24 1.58
N ARG A 110 2.90 -20.16 1.71
CA ARG A 110 1.48 -19.84 1.62
C ARG A 110 0.88 -19.40 2.96
N GLU A 111 1.55 -19.70 4.04
CA GLU A 111 1.24 -19.32 5.41
C GLU A 111 2.35 -18.40 5.91
N LEU A 112 1.99 -17.24 6.40
CA LEU A 112 2.90 -16.20 6.88
C LEU A 112 2.46 -15.79 8.27
N ASN A 113 3.32 -15.94 9.27
CA ASN A 113 3.04 -15.37 10.59
C ASN A 113 3.37 -13.87 10.58
N GLN A 114 2.39 -13.06 10.92
CA GLN A 114 2.49 -11.60 11.00
C GLN A 114 2.27 -11.14 12.43
N LEU A 115 3.17 -10.29 12.92
CA LEU A 115 2.92 -9.39 14.03
C LEU A 115 2.62 -8.01 13.45
N GLY A 116 1.79 -7.24 14.12
CA GLY A 116 1.50 -5.89 13.62
C GLY A 116 0.94 -4.97 14.68
N LEU A 117 0.91 -3.72 14.29
CA LEU A 117 0.44 -2.57 15.05
C LEU A 117 -0.52 -1.78 14.17
N GLU A 118 -1.64 -1.35 14.74
CA GLU A 118 -2.59 -0.48 14.05
C GLU A 118 -3.05 0.61 15.03
N TRP A 119 -3.10 1.86 14.54
CA TRP A 119 -3.60 3.00 15.29
C TRP A 119 -4.66 3.72 14.48
N PHE A 120 -5.88 3.72 14.98
CA PHE A 120 -7.05 4.38 14.39
C PHE A 120 -7.41 5.64 15.16
N GLY A 121 -7.98 6.63 14.48
CA GLY A 121 -8.55 7.82 15.09
C GLY A 121 -7.54 8.79 15.71
N ALA A 122 -6.24 8.68 15.40
CA ALA A 122 -5.21 9.54 15.94
C ALA A 122 -5.45 11.02 15.57
N GLY A 123 -5.48 11.89 16.57
CA GLY A 123 -5.69 13.33 16.36
C GLY A 123 -4.49 14.05 15.73
N ASP A 124 -3.26 13.55 15.92
CA ASP A 124 -2.03 14.05 15.29
C ASP A 124 -1.45 12.98 14.36
N ALA A 125 -1.60 13.22 13.08
CA ALA A 125 -1.26 12.27 12.03
C ALA A 125 0.24 11.94 11.97
N GLU A 126 1.08 12.98 11.94
CA GLU A 126 2.53 12.81 11.81
C GLU A 126 3.15 12.20 13.08
N GLN A 127 2.58 12.51 14.25
CA GLN A 127 2.98 11.89 15.51
C GLN A 127 2.66 10.39 15.52
N ALA A 128 1.46 10.01 15.09
CA ALA A 128 1.06 8.60 15.04
C ALA A 128 1.91 7.79 14.05
N GLU A 129 2.20 8.36 12.89
CA GLU A 129 3.08 7.75 11.88
C GLU A 129 4.50 7.53 12.41
N ALA A 130 5.05 8.56 13.08
CA ALA A 130 6.38 8.47 13.68
C ALA A 130 6.42 7.46 14.84
N GLU A 131 5.37 7.38 15.67
CA GLU A 131 5.31 6.44 16.77
C GLU A 131 5.24 4.99 16.29
N ILE A 132 4.39 4.68 15.29
CA ILE A 132 4.33 3.34 14.67
C ILE A 132 5.68 3.00 14.01
N PHE A 133 6.31 3.95 13.31
CA PHE A 133 7.62 3.76 12.72
C PHE A 133 8.68 3.47 13.80
N ASN A 134 8.80 4.33 14.84
CA ASN A 134 9.77 4.18 15.91
C ASN A 134 9.59 2.86 16.67
N LEU A 135 8.35 2.46 16.94
CA LEU A 135 8.05 1.20 17.61
C LEU A 135 8.40 -0.01 16.74
N THR A 136 8.23 0.10 15.41
CA THR A 136 8.68 -0.93 14.47
C THR A 136 10.21 -1.06 14.49
N ILE A 137 10.96 0.05 14.52
CA ILE A 137 12.42 0.05 14.65
C ILE A 137 12.84 -0.57 15.97
N ALA A 138 12.21 -0.17 17.08
CA ALA A 138 12.48 -0.74 18.39
C ALA A 138 12.27 -2.26 18.42
N ALA A 139 11.28 -2.77 17.68
CA ALA A 139 11.05 -4.20 17.53
C ALA A 139 12.17 -4.90 16.75
N MET A 140 12.72 -4.29 15.69
CA MET A 140 13.87 -4.82 14.95
C MET A 140 15.12 -4.91 15.82
N GLU A 141 15.42 -3.83 16.54
CA GLU A 141 16.57 -3.77 17.46
C GLU A 141 16.41 -4.76 18.64
N ALA A 142 15.20 -4.85 19.22
CA ALA A 142 14.91 -5.82 20.30
C ALA A 142 15.00 -7.28 19.83
N ALA A 143 14.69 -7.56 18.58
CA ALA A 143 14.88 -8.88 17.98
C ALA A 143 16.35 -9.20 17.71
N GLY A 144 17.21 -8.19 17.62
CA GLY A 144 18.63 -8.32 17.30
C GLY A 144 18.90 -8.39 15.80
N LEU A 145 18.08 -7.71 14.99
CA LEU A 145 18.32 -7.58 13.56
C LEU A 145 19.43 -6.54 13.33
N GLU A 146 20.42 -6.91 12.52
CA GLU A 146 21.54 -6.05 12.13
C GLU A 146 21.52 -5.79 10.62
N ASN A 147 22.27 -4.79 10.14
CA ASN A 147 22.50 -4.51 8.72
C ASN A 147 21.21 -4.50 7.88
N TYR A 148 20.19 -3.78 8.32
CA TYR A 148 18.95 -3.57 7.60
C TYR A 148 18.89 -2.19 6.96
N SER A 149 18.12 -2.06 5.91
CA SER A 149 17.82 -0.79 5.24
C SER A 149 16.34 -0.48 5.34
N ILE A 150 16.05 0.82 5.49
CA ILE A 150 14.69 1.35 5.53
C ILE A 150 14.51 2.25 4.34
N ARG A 151 13.45 2.02 3.61
CA ARG A 151 13.00 2.89 2.54
C ARG A 151 11.68 3.53 2.96
N ILE A 152 11.59 4.86 2.88
CA ILE A 152 10.38 5.60 3.14
C ILE A 152 9.91 6.35 1.90
N GLY A 153 8.61 6.59 1.81
CA GLY A 153 7.96 7.41 0.79
C GLY A 153 6.69 8.03 1.33
N ASP A 154 6.04 8.86 0.53
CA ASP A 154 4.76 9.45 0.92
C ASP A 154 3.87 9.72 -0.30
N LEU A 155 2.81 8.93 -0.44
CA LEU A 155 1.78 9.11 -1.47
C LEU A 155 1.06 10.46 -1.34
N GLY A 156 0.95 10.98 -0.10
CA GLY A 156 0.35 12.29 0.16
C GLY A 156 1.12 13.44 -0.50
N LEU A 157 2.45 13.34 -0.61
CA LEU A 157 3.26 14.30 -1.37
C LEU A 157 2.92 14.26 -2.86
N PHE A 158 2.81 13.07 -3.44
CA PHE A 158 2.45 12.91 -4.85
C PHE A 158 1.04 13.44 -5.15
N HIS A 159 0.06 13.10 -4.31
CA HIS A 159 -1.31 13.62 -4.43
C HIS A 159 -1.34 15.15 -4.30
N ALA A 160 -0.59 15.71 -3.35
CA ALA A 160 -0.48 17.15 -3.19
C ALA A 160 0.16 17.83 -4.41
N LEU A 161 1.21 17.24 -4.99
CA LEU A 161 1.83 17.72 -6.23
C LEU A 161 0.82 17.72 -7.38
N LEU A 162 0.12 16.60 -7.62
CA LEU A 162 -0.88 16.51 -8.68
C LEU A 162 -2.02 17.51 -8.50
N SER A 163 -2.39 17.85 -7.26
CA SER A 163 -3.47 18.82 -6.98
C SER A 163 -3.11 20.25 -7.40
N THR A 164 -1.83 20.58 -7.51
CA THR A 164 -1.37 21.91 -7.98
C THR A 164 -1.39 22.06 -9.50
N MET A 165 -1.61 20.97 -10.24
CA MET A 165 -1.51 20.97 -11.70
C MET A 165 -2.89 21.14 -12.34
N ASP A 166 -2.91 21.86 -13.48
CA ASP A 166 -4.11 21.97 -14.29
C ASP A 166 -4.31 20.71 -15.13
N MET A 167 -5.13 19.80 -14.61
CA MET A 167 -5.52 18.56 -15.28
C MET A 167 -6.88 18.06 -14.75
N PRO A 168 -7.63 17.26 -15.55
CA PRO A 168 -8.87 16.64 -15.09
C PRO A 168 -8.64 15.70 -13.91
N GLU A 169 -9.61 15.63 -12.99
CA GLU A 169 -9.55 14.77 -11.79
C GLU A 169 -9.37 13.29 -12.13
N ARG A 170 -9.96 12.80 -13.21
CA ARG A 170 -9.77 11.43 -13.69
C ARG A 170 -8.31 11.10 -14.04
N TRP A 171 -7.50 12.12 -14.47
CA TRP A 171 -6.08 11.93 -14.73
C TRP A 171 -5.27 11.83 -13.43
N ARG A 172 -5.60 12.65 -12.41
CA ARG A 172 -5.01 12.56 -11.08
C ARG A 172 -5.24 11.18 -10.48
N ARG A 173 -6.49 10.69 -10.51
CA ARG A 173 -6.84 9.33 -10.02
C ARG A 173 -6.06 8.25 -10.76
N ARG A 174 -5.96 8.31 -12.08
CA ARG A 174 -5.22 7.33 -12.89
C ARG A 174 -3.73 7.36 -12.63
N LEU A 175 -3.11 8.54 -12.53
CA LEU A 175 -1.69 8.68 -12.18
C LEU A 175 -1.42 8.14 -10.79
N ALA A 176 -2.26 8.45 -9.82
CA ALA A 176 -2.16 7.93 -8.46
C ALA A 176 -2.32 6.39 -8.41
N HIS A 177 -3.27 5.83 -9.16
CA HIS A 177 -3.47 4.38 -9.25
C HIS A 177 -2.28 3.65 -9.88
N GLU A 178 -1.63 4.23 -10.90
CA GLU A 178 -0.47 3.61 -11.56
C GLU A 178 0.88 3.92 -10.87
N PHE A 179 0.88 4.74 -9.84
CA PHE A 179 2.11 5.23 -9.17
C PHE A 179 3.09 4.11 -8.78
N TRP A 180 2.59 3.01 -8.26
CA TRP A 180 3.41 1.88 -7.83
C TRP A 180 3.81 0.91 -8.97
N ARG A 181 3.38 1.21 -10.22
CA ARG A 181 3.67 0.44 -11.45
C ARG A 181 4.52 1.30 -12.42
N PRO A 182 5.83 1.42 -12.25
CA PRO A 182 6.64 2.40 -13.00
C PRO A 182 6.46 2.35 -14.52
N ARG A 183 6.39 1.14 -15.11
CA ARG A 183 6.20 0.99 -16.55
C ARG A 183 4.82 1.51 -17.02
N ALA A 184 3.77 1.16 -16.31
CA ALA A 184 2.41 1.59 -16.63
C ALA A 184 2.25 3.09 -16.41
N PHE A 185 2.84 3.62 -15.34
CA PHE A 185 2.87 5.04 -15.03
C PHE A 185 3.52 5.87 -16.15
N HIS A 186 4.72 5.50 -16.59
CA HIS A 186 5.40 6.23 -17.67
C HIS A 186 4.68 6.11 -19.01
N ILE A 187 4.04 4.98 -19.31
CA ILE A 187 3.19 4.84 -20.49
C ILE A 187 1.99 5.79 -20.41
N LEU A 188 1.32 5.84 -19.25
CA LEU A 188 0.20 6.74 -19.01
C LEU A 188 0.64 8.21 -19.14
N LEU A 189 1.75 8.61 -18.50
CA LEU A 189 2.26 9.98 -18.55
C LEU A 189 2.56 10.43 -20.00
N ARG A 190 3.25 9.62 -20.79
CA ARG A 190 3.51 9.90 -22.22
C ARG A 190 2.22 9.98 -23.04
N HIS A 191 1.21 9.23 -22.63
CA HIS A 191 -0.09 9.29 -23.27
C HIS A 191 -0.81 10.61 -22.96
N LEU A 192 -0.80 11.04 -21.70
CA LEU A 192 -1.43 12.28 -21.27
C LEU A 192 -0.73 13.52 -21.85
N THR A 193 0.58 13.46 -22.14
CA THR A 193 1.33 14.53 -22.84
C THR A 193 1.14 14.56 -24.36
N GLY A 194 0.43 13.56 -24.93
CA GLY A 194 0.23 13.43 -26.37
C GLY A 194 1.45 12.90 -27.13
N GLU A 195 2.51 12.46 -26.44
CA GLU A 195 3.72 11.89 -27.07
C GLU A 195 3.48 10.49 -27.66
N GLN A 196 2.54 9.74 -27.10
CA GLN A 196 2.12 8.45 -27.65
C GLN A 196 0.60 8.42 -27.84
N PRO A 197 0.11 8.15 -29.07
CA PRO A 197 -1.32 7.92 -29.26
C PRO A 197 -1.75 6.65 -28.54
N ILE A 198 -3.01 6.61 -28.10
CA ILE A 198 -3.64 5.37 -27.62
C ILE A 198 -3.54 4.36 -28.75
N ALA A 199 -2.94 3.20 -28.47
CA ALA A 199 -2.95 2.11 -29.44
C ALA A 199 -4.40 1.85 -29.87
N SER A 200 -4.65 1.86 -31.18
CA SER A 200 -5.99 1.58 -31.72
C SER A 200 -6.39 0.16 -31.28
N SER A 201 -7.31 0.07 -30.34
CA SER A 201 -7.90 -1.20 -29.93
C SER A 201 -9.20 -1.42 -30.71
N SER A 202 -9.68 -2.67 -30.75
CA SER A 202 -11.01 -3.00 -31.27
C SER A 202 -12.15 -2.17 -30.64
N LEU A 203 -11.88 -1.51 -29.52
CA LEU A 203 -12.78 -0.62 -28.80
C LEU A 203 -12.68 0.86 -29.24
N THR A 204 -11.78 1.24 -30.15
CA THR A 204 -11.60 2.65 -30.54
C THR A 204 -12.88 3.26 -31.10
N GLY A 205 -13.62 2.52 -31.93
CA GLY A 205 -14.90 2.98 -32.46
C GLY A 205 -16.02 3.08 -31.40
N LEU A 206 -15.96 2.29 -30.34
CA LEU A 206 -16.87 2.39 -29.19
C LEU A 206 -16.54 3.63 -28.35
N VAL A 207 -15.27 3.84 -28.04
CA VAL A 207 -14.79 5.03 -27.32
C VAL A 207 -15.18 6.33 -28.05
N GLU A 208 -15.16 6.33 -29.38
CA GLU A 208 -15.60 7.49 -30.18
C GLU A 208 -17.10 7.77 -30.04
N LYS A 209 -17.92 6.74 -30.02
CA LYS A 209 -19.37 6.88 -29.81
C LYS A 209 -19.74 7.31 -28.41
N LEU A 210 -18.92 6.93 -27.41
CA LEU A 210 -19.16 7.26 -25.99
C LEU A 210 -18.76 8.70 -25.64
N ALA A 211 -18.00 9.40 -26.50
CA ALA A 211 -17.47 10.72 -26.19
C ALA A 211 -18.55 11.79 -25.95
N ASP A 212 -19.72 11.63 -26.54
CA ASP A 212 -20.82 12.60 -26.52
C ASP A 212 -22.09 12.04 -25.81
N GLU A 213 -22.04 10.83 -25.23
CA GLU A 213 -23.22 10.16 -24.67
C GLU A 213 -23.31 10.32 -23.15
N PRO A 214 -24.53 10.51 -22.59
CA PRO A 214 -24.78 10.48 -21.14
C PRO A 214 -24.41 9.12 -20.51
N ALA A 215 -24.09 9.09 -19.22
CA ALA A 215 -23.61 7.89 -18.53
C ALA A 215 -24.55 6.66 -18.66
N LEU A 216 -25.87 6.87 -18.57
CA LEU A 216 -26.84 5.77 -18.71
C LEU A 216 -26.86 5.19 -20.13
N GLU A 217 -26.77 6.04 -21.15
CA GLU A 217 -26.74 5.63 -22.56
C GLU A 217 -25.40 4.94 -22.89
N SER A 218 -24.31 5.39 -22.24
CA SER A 218 -23.00 4.75 -22.34
C SER A 218 -23.01 3.30 -21.84
N THR A 219 -23.67 3.00 -20.72
CA THR A 219 -23.80 1.63 -20.20
C THR A 219 -24.57 0.72 -21.17
N ILE A 220 -25.69 1.19 -21.72
CA ILE A 220 -26.49 0.46 -22.71
C ILE A 220 -25.67 0.18 -23.98
N LEU A 221 -24.87 1.15 -24.43
CA LEU A 221 -24.04 1.00 -25.62
C LEU A 221 -22.92 0.00 -25.40
N VAL A 222 -22.31 0.00 -24.22
CA VAL A 222 -21.27 -0.97 -23.84
C VAL A 222 -21.85 -2.39 -23.78
N GLU A 223 -22.99 -2.58 -23.11
CA GLU A 223 -23.70 -3.86 -23.03
C GLU A 223 -23.99 -4.44 -24.43
N LYS A 224 -24.55 -3.61 -25.32
CA LYS A 224 -24.83 -4.00 -26.71
C LYS A 224 -23.57 -4.45 -27.46
N VAL A 225 -22.44 -3.75 -27.30
CA VAL A 225 -21.18 -4.14 -27.97
C VAL A 225 -20.59 -5.42 -27.37
N LEU A 226 -20.72 -5.65 -26.06
CA LEU A 226 -20.31 -6.91 -25.43
C LEU A 226 -21.11 -8.08 -25.99
N ASP A 227 -22.44 -7.94 -26.11
CA ASP A 227 -23.33 -8.96 -26.64
C ASP A 227 -23.07 -9.24 -28.12
N GLU A 228 -22.93 -8.20 -28.95
CA GLU A 228 -22.63 -8.35 -30.39
C GLU A 228 -21.32 -9.09 -30.65
N ASN A 229 -20.29 -8.88 -29.78
CA ASN A 229 -18.99 -9.53 -29.91
C ASN A 229 -18.88 -10.83 -29.09
N LYS A 230 -19.91 -11.21 -28.34
CA LYS A 230 -19.94 -12.38 -27.45
C LYS A 230 -18.79 -12.32 -26.40
N TRP A 231 -18.43 -11.13 -25.95
CA TRP A 231 -17.44 -10.94 -24.90
C TRP A 231 -18.08 -11.11 -23.54
N GLN A 232 -17.47 -11.93 -22.70
CA GLN A 232 -17.91 -12.11 -21.33
C GLN A 232 -17.20 -11.10 -20.42
N LEU A 233 -17.93 -10.58 -19.43
CA LEU A 233 -17.35 -9.78 -18.37
C LEU A 233 -16.33 -10.62 -17.59
N VAL A 234 -15.19 -10.03 -17.28
CA VAL A 234 -14.22 -10.66 -16.39
C VAL A 234 -14.85 -10.76 -15.00
N PRO A 235 -14.79 -11.92 -14.34
CA PRO A 235 -15.33 -12.08 -12.98
C PRO A 235 -14.86 -10.96 -12.05
N GLY A 236 -15.82 -10.33 -11.35
CA GLY A 236 -15.57 -9.25 -10.42
C GLY A 236 -15.47 -7.85 -11.03
N ARG A 237 -15.87 -7.64 -12.29
CA ARG A 237 -16.05 -6.29 -12.85
C ARG A 237 -17.52 -6.09 -13.22
N SER A 238 -18.08 -4.94 -12.83
CA SER A 238 -19.42 -4.55 -13.21
C SER A 238 -19.44 -3.89 -14.60
N LEU A 239 -20.60 -3.93 -15.24
CA LEU A 239 -20.84 -3.23 -16.50
C LEU A 239 -20.65 -1.71 -16.35
N ASP A 240 -21.08 -1.17 -15.19
CA ASP A 240 -20.97 0.25 -14.87
C ASP A 240 -19.52 0.72 -14.77
N GLU A 241 -18.64 -0.08 -14.11
CA GLU A 241 -17.19 0.22 -14.06
C GLU A 241 -16.55 0.26 -15.45
N ILE A 242 -16.92 -0.67 -16.33
CA ILE A 242 -16.37 -0.72 -17.68
C ILE A 242 -16.88 0.48 -18.48
N SER A 243 -18.16 0.81 -18.35
CA SER A 243 -18.79 1.95 -19.01
C SER A 243 -18.16 3.27 -18.57
N GLU A 244 -17.97 3.48 -17.26
CA GLU A 244 -17.29 4.66 -16.70
C GLU A 244 -15.88 4.80 -17.25
N ARG A 245 -15.07 3.73 -17.22
CA ARG A 245 -13.70 3.74 -17.76
C ARG A 245 -13.63 4.05 -19.26
N LEU A 246 -14.58 3.56 -20.05
CA LEU A 246 -14.63 3.85 -21.47
C LEU A 246 -15.05 5.29 -21.73
N SER A 247 -16.02 5.81 -20.97
CA SER A 247 -16.46 7.21 -21.03
C SER A 247 -15.33 8.16 -20.61
N GLU A 248 -14.55 7.84 -19.58
CA GLU A 248 -13.36 8.61 -19.21
C GLU A 248 -12.30 8.63 -20.33
N LYS A 249 -12.05 7.50 -20.99
CA LYS A 249 -11.15 7.45 -22.17
C LYS A 249 -11.68 8.28 -23.35
N ALA A 250 -12.99 8.30 -23.54
CA ALA A 250 -13.62 9.13 -24.55
C ALA A 250 -13.43 10.62 -24.25
N ALA A 251 -13.64 11.02 -22.99
CA ALA A 251 -13.41 12.39 -22.53
C ALA A 251 -11.94 12.84 -22.65
N ASP A 252 -10.98 11.91 -22.60
CA ASP A 252 -9.55 12.23 -22.79
C ASP A 252 -9.24 12.74 -24.19
N LYS A 253 -9.96 12.30 -25.23
CA LYS A 253 -9.78 12.79 -26.61
C LYS A 253 -10.09 14.27 -26.76
N ASN A 254 -11.03 14.79 -25.97
CA ASN A 254 -11.46 16.19 -26.00
C ASN A 254 -10.68 17.06 -25.00
N SER A 255 -9.75 16.48 -24.22
CA SER A 255 -8.95 17.21 -23.24
C SER A 255 -7.65 17.69 -23.87
N SER A 256 -7.23 18.92 -23.52
CA SER A 256 -5.90 19.41 -23.89
C SER A 256 -4.83 18.52 -23.24
N PRO A 257 -3.75 18.21 -23.95
CA PRO A 257 -2.66 17.42 -23.39
C PRO A 257 -2.09 18.05 -22.11
N LEU A 258 -1.60 17.21 -21.21
CA LEU A 258 -0.88 17.64 -20.02
C LEU A 258 0.33 18.49 -20.43
N SER A 259 0.52 19.64 -19.77
CA SER A 259 1.63 20.54 -20.10
C SER A 259 2.98 19.86 -19.91
N LYS A 260 3.95 20.23 -20.75
CA LYS A 260 5.34 19.75 -20.61
C LYS A 260 5.94 20.15 -19.25
N THR A 261 5.56 21.29 -18.72
CA THR A 261 5.98 21.76 -17.40
C THR A 261 5.47 20.82 -16.31
N SER A 262 4.16 20.50 -16.31
CA SER A 262 3.57 19.57 -15.34
C SER A 262 4.19 18.16 -15.45
N ALA A 263 4.39 17.66 -16.66
CA ALA A 263 5.05 16.38 -16.87
C ALA A 263 6.51 16.38 -16.38
N GLY A 264 7.23 17.48 -16.61
CA GLY A 264 8.59 17.69 -16.09
C GLY A 264 8.62 17.69 -14.55
N GLN A 265 7.69 18.39 -13.90
CA GLN A 265 7.57 18.40 -12.45
C GLN A 265 7.27 17.00 -11.88
N ILE A 266 6.39 16.22 -12.53
CA ILE A 266 6.12 14.84 -12.13
C ILE A 266 7.38 13.98 -12.22
N ASN A 267 8.13 14.06 -13.33
CA ASN A 267 9.37 13.30 -13.49
C ASN A 267 10.43 13.74 -12.46
N ASN A 268 10.61 15.04 -12.26
CA ASN A 268 11.55 15.56 -11.25
C ASN A 268 11.17 15.08 -9.84
N TYR A 269 9.87 14.98 -9.52
CA TYR A 269 9.42 14.42 -8.25
C TYR A 269 9.81 12.94 -8.12
N LEU A 270 9.57 12.11 -9.13
CA LEU A 270 9.91 10.70 -9.10
C LEU A 270 11.41 10.44 -8.96
N ASP A 271 12.25 11.36 -9.43
CA ASP A 271 13.70 11.27 -9.34
C ASP A 271 14.25 11.68 -7.96
N VAL A 272 13.43 12.22 -7.05
CA VAL A 272 13.88 12.60 -5.70
C VAL A 272 14.11 11.34 -4.85
N HIS A 273 15.35 11.11 -4.49
CA HIS A 273 15.74 10.00 -3.61
C HIS A 273 17.06 10.31 -2.89
N GLY A 274 17.23 9.84 -1.68
CA GLY A 274 18.49 9.98 -0.95
C GLY A 274 18.34 10.15 0.55
N ASP A 275 19.26 10.92 1.13
CA ASP A 275 19.35 11.15 2.56
C ASP A 275 18.20 12.06 3.05
N LEU A 276 17.67 11.76 4.24
CA LEU A 276 16.58 12.53 4.83
C LEU A 276 16.93 14.01 5.06
N ALA A 277 18.21 14.34 5.24
CA ALA A 277 18.66 15.70 5.48
C ALA A 277 18.49 16.65 4.28
N SER A 278 18.53 16.14 3.04
CA SER A 278 18.44 16.95 1.82
C SER A 278 17.01 17.00 1.24
N ILE A 279 16.15 16.06 1.61
CA ILE A 279 14.85 15.81 0.95
C ILE A 279 13.93 17.03 0.95
N GLU A 280 13.84 17.78 2.05
CA GLU A 280 12.99 18.98 2.09
C GLU A 280 13.39 19.98 1.02
N THR A 281 14.70 20.24 0.88
CA THR A 281 15.23 21.19 -0.10
C THR A 281 14.96 20.70 -1.53
N GLU A 282 15.19 19.42 -1.80
CA GLU A 282 14.97 18.83 -3.12
C GLU A 282 13.50 18.87 -3.54
N LEU A 283 12.59 18.51 -2.64
CA LEU A 283 11.14 18.55 -2.87
C LEU A 283 10.66 19.99 -3.15
N LEU A 284 11.13 20.98 -2.40
CA LEU A 284 10.72 22.38 -2.59
C LEU A 284 11.24 22.99 -3.91
N GLN A 285 12.29 22.42 -4.51
CA GLN A 285 12.79 22.85 -5.82
C GLN A 285 11.94 22.37 -7.00
N ILE A 286 11.10 21.33 -6.82
CA ILE A 286 10.27 20.76 -7.89
C ILE A 286 9.21 21.76 -8.39
N ASN A 287 8.65 22.50 -7.46
CA ASN A 287 7.62 23.47 -7.75
C ASN A 287 8.10 24.81 -7.17
N ASP A 288 8.40 25.81 -7.98
CA ASP A 288 8.89 27.14 -7.56
C ASP A 288 7.94 27.86 -6.55
N VAL A 289 6.90 27.16 -6.09
CA VAL A 289 5.85 27.67 -5.19
C VAL A 289 6.15 27.23 -3.77
N GLN A 290 6.63 28.15 -2.95
CA GLN A 290 6.86 27.96 -1.51
C GLN A 290 5.56 27.96 -0.64
N SER A 291 4.39 27.94 -1.26
CA SER A 291 3.09 27.95 -0.60
C SER A 291 2.09 27.04 -1.31
N GLY A 292 1.03 26.62 -0.61
CA GLY A 292 -0.03 25.75 -1.15
C GLY A 292 0.12 24.28 -0.77
N ALA A 293 -0.74 23.45 -1.32
CA ALA A 293 -0.92 22.04 -0.88
C ALA A 293 0.38 21.21 -0.89
N PHE A 294 1.22 21.38 -1.92
CA PHE A 294 2.48 20.64 -2.00
C PHE A 294 3.50 21.10 -0.95
N ALA A 295 3.69 22.41 -0.77
CA ALA A 295 4.58 22.94 0.26
C ALA A 295 4.13 22.54 1.68
N ASP A 296 2.82 22.49 1.93
CA ASP A 296 2.28 22.04 3.21
C ASP A 296 2.49 20.53 3.43
N ALA A 297 2.39 19.72 2.37
CA ALA A 297 2.72 18.30 2.43
C ALA A 297 4.23 18.07 2.71
N VAL A 298 5.12 18.88 2.11
CA VAL A 298 6.57 18.84 2.40
C VAL A 298 6.84 19.18 3.87
N LYS A 299 6.19 20.23 4.43
CA LYS A 299 6.33 20.57 5.86
C LYS A 299 5.88 19.42 6.78
N LYS A 300 4.79 18.73 6.43
CA LYS A 300 4.34 17.55 7.17
C LYS A 300 5.36 16.43 7.12
N GLN A 301 5.93 16.18 5.94
CA GLN A 301 7.02 15.20 5.79
C GLN A 301 8.24 15.56 6.65
N THR A 302 8.67 16.82 6.61
CA THR A 302 9.80 17.31 7.44
C THR A 302 9.50 17.17 8.94
N ARG A 303 8.28 17.54 9.37
CA ARG A 303 7.85 17.36 10.77
C ARG A 303 7.89 15.88 11.17
N ARG A 304 7.38 14.98 10.35
CA ARG A 304 7.40 13.54 10.60
C ARG A 304 8.81 13.00 10.75
N ILE A 305 9.71 13.36 9.83
CA ILE A 305 11.14 12.97 9.92
C ILE A 305 11.77 13.47 11.22
N GLY A 306 11.44 14.68 11.64
CA GLY A 306 11.93 15.27 12.91
C GLY A 306 11.44 14.53 14.17
N LEU A 307 10.38 13.69 14.05
CA LEU A 307 9.84 12.87 15.13
C LEU A 307 10.42 11.43 15.16
N PHE A 308 11.24 11.07 14.17
CA PHE A 308 11.89 9.76 14.15
C PHE A 308 13.00 9.68 15.22
N ASP A 309 13.00 8.60 15.99
CA ASP A 309 14.07 8.31 16.95
C ASP A 309 15.28 7.69 16.24
N MET A 310 16.04 8.54 15.55
CA MET A 310 17.24 8.10 14.82
C MET A 310 18.32 7.52 15.75
N ALA A 311 18.32 7.88 17.04
CA ALA A 311 19.26 7.36 18.02
C ALA A 311 18.96 5.90 18.43
N ALA A 312 17.68 5.50 18.36
CA ALA A 312 17.27 4.12 18.60
C ALA A 312 17.67 3.19 17.44
N MET A 313 17.79 3.69 16.22
CA MET A 313 18.20 2.94 15.04
C MET A 313 19.71 2.75 15.01
N LYS A 314 20.22 1.70 15.64
CA LYS A 314 21.66 1.44 15.81
C LYS A 314 22.29 0.69 14.63
N ASN A 315 21.54 -0.19 14.04
CA ASN A 315 22.03 -1.19 13.08
C ASN A 315 21.41 -1.03 11.67
N GLY A 316 20.65 0.01 11.45
CA GLY A 316 19.95 0.27 10.18
C GLY A 316 20.43 1.52 9.46
N SER A 317 20.07 1.60 8.19
CA SER A 317 20.14 2.82 7.38
C SER A 317 18.76 3.21 6.89
N ILE A 318 18.54 4.50 6.62
CA ILE A 318 17.25 5.00 6.13
C ILE A 318 17.46 5.91 4.93
N SER A 319 16.59 5.79 3.94
CA SER A 319 16.55 6.63 2.77
C SER A 319 15.12 6.95 2.35
N PHE A 320 14.93 8.10 1.76
CA PHE A 320 13.69 8.49 1.10
C PHE A 320 13.75 8.16 -0.39
N ALA A 321 12.62 7.76 -0.95
CA ALA A 321 12.43 7.66 -2.39
C ALA A 321 11.01 8.11 -2.74
N ALA A 322 10.89 9.18 -3.54
CA ALA A 322 9.59 9.73 -3.91
C ALA A 322 8.75 8.75 -4.73
N GLU A 323 9.40 7.93 -5.55
CA GLU A 323 8.76 6.86 -6.33
C GLU A 323 8.32 5.65 -5.48
N PHE A 324 8.74 5.60 -4.22
CA PHE A 324 8.45 4.46 -3.38
C PHE A 324 7.00 4.46 -2.92
N GLY A 325 6.25 3.49 -3.43
CA GLY A 325 4.93 3.09 -2.97
C GLY A 325 4.93 1.60 -2.64
N ARG A 326 4.03 1.17 -1.77
CA ARG A 326 3.85 -0.27 -1.50
C ARG A 326 2.83 -0.86 -2.47
N THR A 327 3.00 -2.14 -2.80
CA THR A 327 2.09 -2.88 -3.70
C THR A 327 0.66 -3.06 -3.16
N LEU A 328 0.41 -2.70 -1.91
CA LEU A 328 -0.92 -2.70 -1.32
C LEU A 328 -1.58 -1.34 -1.63
N GLU A 329 -2.61 -1.35 -2.45
CA GLU A 329 -3.26 -0.16 -3.02
C GLU A 329 -4.04 0.68 -2.00
N TYR A 330 -4.17 0.24 -0.75
CA TYR A 330 -4.91 0.94 0.28
C TYR A 330 -4.14 2.07 1.00
N TYR A 331 -2.84 2.21 0.77
CA TYR A 331 -2.07 3.29 1.40
C TYR A 331 -2.43 4.66 0.82
N THR A 332 -2.57 5.66 1.70
CA THR A 332 -3.02 7.01 1.36
C THR A 332 -2.00 8.12 1.64
N GLY A 333 -0.88 7.80 2.27
CA GLY A 333 0.12 8.78 2.69
C GLY A 333 1.49 8.16 2.92
N PHE A 334 2.10 8.47 4.06
CA PHE A 334 3.39 7.92 4.47
C PHE A 334 3.45 6.40 4.38
N VAL A 335 4.54 5.89 3.81
CA VAL A 335 4.83 4.44 3.73
C VAL A 335 6.28 4.18 4.07
N PHE A 336 6.55 3.02 4.66
CA PHE A 336 7.90 2.56 4.92
C PHE A 336 8.05 1.05 4.75
N GLN A 337 9.26 0.60 4.50
CA GLN A 337 9.62 -0.80 4.36
C GLN A 337 11.02 -1.05 4.91
N ILE A 338 11.16 -2.12 5.70
CA ILE A 338 12.41 -2.58 6.27
C ILE A 338 12.85 -3.82 5.51
N GLU A 339 14.08 -3.80 5.02
CA GLU A 339 14.64 -4.84 4.16
C GLU A 339 16.02 -5.27 4.64
N VAL A 340 16.38 -6.52 4.35
CA VAL A 340 17.75 -7.04 4.45
C VAL A 340 18.18 -7.58 3.10
N ALA A 341 19.49 -7.67 2.85
CA ALA A 341 20.01 -8.33 1.67
C ALA A 341 19.73 -9.84 1.76
N GLY A 342 19.07 -10.42 0.77
CA GLY A 342 18.89 -11.86 0.63
C GLY A 342 20.14 -12.55 0.10
N LYS A 343 20.14 -13.89 0.08
CA LYS A 343 21.27 -14.73 -0.36
C LYS A 343 21.70 -14.51 -1.82
N ASP A 344 20.77 -14.12 -2.66
CA ASP A 344 20.97 -13.78 -4.07
C ASP A 344 21.22 -12.28 -4.31
N GLY A 345 21.34 -11.50 -3.23
CA GLY A 345 21.47 -10.04 -3.27
C GLY A 345 20.13 -9.30 -3.48
N ALA A 346 19.04 -10.01 -3.71
CA ALA A 346 17.72 -9.37 -3.78
C ALA A 346 17.24 -8.95 -2.38
N PRO A 347 16.53 -7.81 -2.25
CA PRO A 347 16.03 -7.36 -0.96
C PRO A 347 14.92 -8.31 -0.45
N VAL A 348 15.00 -8.67 0.83
CA VAL A 348 13.97 -9.42 1.56
C VAL A 348 13.26 -8.49 2.51
N VAL A 349 11.96 -8.30 2.29
CA VAL A 349 11.12 -7.45 3.14
C VAL A 349 10.86 -8.15 4.48
N ILE A 350 11.26 -7.50 5.56
CA ILE A 350 11.08 -7.96 6.95
C ILE A 350 9.84 -7.33 7.56
N ALA A 351 9.63 -6.04 7.36
CA ALA A 351 8.48 -5.31 7.87
C ALA A 351 8.06 -4.20 6.91
N GLY A 352 6.86 -3.71 7.07
CA GLY A 352 6.43 -2.53 6.35
C GLY A 352 5.08 -2.05 6.80
N GLY A 353 4.86 -0.75 6.64
CA GLY A 353 3.68 -0.06 7.12
C GLY A 353 3.44 1.26 6.43
N GLY A 354 2.48 2.00 6.95
CA GLY A 354 2.12 3.33 6.47
C GLY A 354 0.69 3.71 6.80
N ARG A 355 0.27 4.85 6.28
CA ARG A 355 -1.05 5.47 6.45
C ARG A 355 -2.07 4.92 5.44
N TYR A 356 -3.28 4.63 5.91
CA TYR A 356 -4.37 4.05 5.10
C TYR A 356 -5.76 4.55 5.55
N ASP A 357 -5.98 5.86 5.57
CA ASP A 357 -7.15 6.53 6.16
C ASP A 357 -8.49 6.15 5.53
N ASP A 358 -8.50 5.67 4.29
CA ASP A 358 -9.73 5.37 3.56
C ASP A 358 -10.31 3.99 3.92
N MET A 359 -9.50 3.08 4.51
CA MET A 359 -9.90 1.70 4.72
C MET A 359 -11.12 1.55 5.66
N ILE A 360 -11.18 2.32 6.75
CA ILE A 360 -12.33 2.29 7.67
C ILE A 360 -13.60 2.75 6.96
N SER A 361 -13.53 3.83 6.17
CA SER A 361 -14.68 4.31 5.39
C SER A 361 -15.09 3.35 4.29
N ASP A 362 -14.13 2.71 3.64
CA ASP A 362 -14.38 1.74 2.59
C ASP A 362 -15.09 0.49 3.10
N ILE A 363 -14.70 -0.04 4.24
CA ILE A 363 -15.31 -1.21 4.87
C ILE A 363 -16.64 -0.84 5.52
N GLY A 364 -16.69 0.26 6.29
CA GLY A 364 -17.83 0.67 7.12
C GLY A 364 -18.84 1.57 6.42
N LYS A 365 -18.58 2.02 5.18
CA LYS A 365 -19.38 3.01 4.44
C LYS A 365 -19.60 4.32 5.24
N GLY A 366 -18.61 4.70 6.02
CA GLY A 366 -18.62 5.87 6.90
C GLY A 366 -17.73 7.01 6.44
N GLN A 367 -17.30 7.84 7.39
CA GLN A 367 -16.31 8.89 7.15
C GLN A 367 -14.88 8.34 7.13
N ARG A 368 -13.98 9.08 6.49
CA ARG A 368 -12.55 8.83 6.51
C ARG A 368 -12.01 8.94 7.94
N VAL A 369 -11.23 7.95 8.37
CA VAL A 369 -10.66 7.88 9.72
C VAL A 369 -9.14 7.79 9.63
N PRO A 370 -8.39 8.66 10.31
CA PRO A 370 -6.93 8.54 10.36
C PRO A 370 -6.52 7.14 10.80
N ALA A 371 -5.72 6.47 9.99
CA ALA A 371 -5.27 5.11 10.27
C ALA A 371 -3.82 4.91 9.80
N VAL A 372 -2.99 4.36 10.68
CA VAL A 372 -1.60 4.01 10.39
C VAL A 372 -1.23 2.71 11.10
N GLY A 373 -0.44 1.88 10.43
CA GLY A 373 -0.02 0.61 11.01
C GLY A 373 1.19 0.00 10.34
N CYS A 374 1.62 -1.13 10.86
CA CYS A 374 2.68 -1.93 10.25
C CYS A 374 2.47 -3.43 10.45
N ALA A 375 3.06 -4.21 9.56
CA ALA A 375 3.14 -5.66 9.66
C ALA A 375 4.60 -6.12 9.59
N ILE A 376 4.98 -7.04 10.49
CA ILE A 376 6.29 -7.68 10.58
C ILE A 376 6.12 -9.14 10.17
N TYR A 377 6.95 -9.64 9.26
CA TYR A 377 6.98 -11.04 8.83
C TYR A 377 7.87 -11.84 9.77
N ALA A 378 7.29 -12.51 10.76
CA ALA A 378 7.99 -13.12 11.88
C ALA A 378 9.02 -14.16 11.45
N GLU A 379 8.69 -15.04 10.50
CA GLU A 379 9.64 -16.06 9.99
C GLU A 379 10.80 -15.44 9.22
N ARG A 380 10.56 -14.36 8.48
CA ARG A 380 11.62 -13.68 7.73
C ARG A 380 12.57 -12.95 8.66
N LEU A 381 12.03 -12.30 9.72
CA LEU A 381 12.83 -11.67 10.76
C LEU A 381 13.73 -12.70 11.45
N LEU A 382 13.16 -13.82 11.90
CA LEU A 382 13.93 -14.89 12.56
C LEU A 382 15.01 -15.46 11.65
N ALA A 383 14.70 -15.71 10.37
CA ALA A 383 15.64 -16.23 9.39
C ALA A 383 16.78 -15.23 9.11
N ALA A 384 16.48 -13.94 8.95
CA ALA A 384 17.46 -12.89 8.73
C ALA A 384 18.46 -12.81 9.89
N ILE A 385 17.99 -12.84 11.13
CA ILE A 385 18.83 -12.81 12.34
C ILE A 385 19.72 -14.06 12.40
N ALA A 386 19.18 -15.24 12.08
CA ALA A 386 19.96 -16.48 12.08
C ALA A 386 21.06 -16.47 11.00
N GLU A 387 20.77 -15.94 9.81
CA GLU A 387 21.74 -15.79 8.71
C GLU A 387 22.85 -14.80 9.07
N GLN A 388 22.54 -13.68 9.68
CA GLN A 388 23.54 -12.70 10.12
C GLN A 388 24.47 -13.26 11.18
N LYS A 389 23.96 -14.04 12.14
CA LYS A 389 24.77 -14.72 13.15
C LYS A 389 25.73 -15.78 12.56
N THR A 390 25.27 -16.53 11.55
CA THR A 390 26.10 -17.53 10.89
C THR A 390 27.14 -16.91 9.96
N GLY A 391 26.81 -15.83 9.25
CA GLY A 391 27.74 -15.07 8.40
C GLY A 391 28.85 -14.35 9.16
N ALA A 392 28.58 -13.88 10.37
CA ALA A 392 29.58 -13.26 11.26
C ALA A 392 30.57 -14.28 11.85
N GLY A 393 30.23 -15.58 11.84
CA GLY A 393 31.08 -16.65 12.35
C GLY A 393 32.17 -17.15 11.37
N VAL A 394 32.07 -16.80 10.09
CA VAL A 394 32.99 -17.26 9.02
C VAL A 394 34.16 -16.26 8.78
N GLY A 395 34.13 -15.11 9.39
CA GLY A 395 35.10 -14.01 9.22
C GLY A 395 36.07 -13.78 10.41
N LYS A 396 36.30 -14.78 11.27
CA LYS A 396 37.35 -14.76 12.32
C LYS A 396 38.39 -15.84 12.12
#